data_7d2d58484788bbde99a4ab2b04156344
#
_entry.id   7d2d58484788bbde99a4ab2b04156344
#
_cell.length_a   1.000
_cell.length_b   1.000
_cell.length_c   1.000
_cell.angle_alpha   90.00
_cell.angle_beta   90.00
_cell.angle_gamma   90.00
#
_symmetry.space_group_name_H-M   'P 1'
#
loop_
_entity.id
_entity.type
_entity.pdbx_description
1 polymer ?
#
loop_
_entity_poly.entity_id
_entity_poly.type
_entity_poly.pdbx_seq_one_letter_code
_entity_poly.pdbx_strand_id
1 'polypeptide(L)'
;KSTALKSIIRLVQPDSGSVEWRGRNVLGMCRDELRVFRRRTGFVFQQSNLIQRLSVLHNVMLPGVMAGEPMETARRAAYEALESVGMAESAGAHVKGLSGGEMQRVAIARAIVNRPDLVLWDEPTSALDPILVVDILTLIESLSRSLGATMLVVTHEAGFAMRAADRIVLVDHGRVVEEGPPARVLSCPASVLGRRYAACIAYSAQAQKEKACGL
;
A
#
# COMPACT_ATOMS: atom_id res chain seq x y z
N LYS A 1 11.62 -1.02 7.87
CA LYS A 1 10.87 -0.90 6.60
C LYS A 1 9.84 0.23 6.72
N SER A 2 8.91 0.16 7.67
CA SER A 2 7.88 1.19 7.91
C SER A 2 8.48 2.59 8.17
N THR A 3 9.60 2.66 8.90
CA THR A 3 10.34 3.91 9.13
C THR A 3 10.80 4.54 7.81
N ALA A 4 11.32 3.73 6.87
CA ALA A 4 11.74 4.22 5.57
C ALA A 4 10.54 4.82 4.77
N LEU A 5 9.38 4.14 4.74
CA LEU A 5 8.17 4.69 4.11
C LEU A 5 7.75 6.03 4.75
N LYS A 6 7.75 6.10 6.09
CA LYS A 6 7.40 7.33 6.83
C LYS A 6 8.40 8.45 6.59
N SER A 7 9.68 8.13 6.36
CA SER A 7 10.71 9.12 6.02
C SER A 7 10.52 9.71 4.63
N ILE A 8 10.02 8.93 3.66
CA ILE A 8 9.72 9.43 2.30
C ILE A 8 8.77 10.63 2.35
N ILE A 9 7.73 10.57 3.19
CA ILE A 9 6.76 11.68 3.32
C ILE A 9 7.05 12.59 4.52
N ARG A 10 8.25 12.49 5.12
CA ARG A 10 8.67 13.26 6.29
C ARG A 10 7.70 13.20 7.47
N LEU A 11 7.10 12.04 7.73
CA LEU A 11 6.46 11.75 9.02
C LEU A 11 7.52 11.41 10.08
N VAL A 12 8.66 10.89 9.64
CA VAL A 12 9.86 10.68 10.44
C VAL A 12 11.01 11.40 9.75
N GLN A 13 11.78 12.19 10.50
CA GLN A 13 12.96 12.87 9.96
C GLN A 13 14.15 11.88 10.03
N PRO A 14 14.80 11.53 8.91
CA PRO A 14 16.01 10.73 8.94
C PRO A 14 17.21 11.55 9.44
N ASP A 15 18.18 10.90 10.08
CA ASP A 15 19.39 11.55 10.58
C ASP A 15 20.32 11.97 9.45
N SER A 16 20.32 11.23 8.33
CA SER A 16 21.16 11.51 7.16
C SER A 16 20.57 10.92 5.88
N GLY A 17 21.13 11.30 4.74
CA GLY A 17 20.69 10.85 3.42
C GLY A 17 19.77 11.84 2.72
N SER A 18 19.21 11.43 1.59
CA SER A 18 18.27 12.23 0.80
C SER A 18 17.09 11.38 0.31
N VAL A 19 15.98 12.04 0.09
CA VAL A 19 14.80 11.47 -0.59
C VAL A 19 14.47 12.38 -1.75
N GLU A 20 14.57 11.86 -2.97
CA GLU A 20 14.33 12.65 -4.16
C GLU A 20 12.98 12.29 -4.80
N TRP A 21 12.20 13.31 -5.12
CA TRP A 21 10.96 13.23 -5.84
C TRP A 21 10.97 14.19 -7.02
N ARG A 22 10.90 13.67 -8.25
CA ARG A 22 10.93 14.48 -9.48
C ARG A 22 12.11 15.49 -9.51
N GLY A 23 13.30 15.04 -9.11
CA GLY A 23 14.53 15.84 -9.05
C GLY A 23 14.60 16.84 -7.90
N ARG A 24 13.66 16.80 -6.94
CA ARG A 24 13.65 17.66 -5.75
C ARG A 24 13.86 16.85 -4.48
N ASN A 25 14.72 17.32 -3.60
CA ASN A 25 14.93 16.69 -2.30
C ASN A 25 13.76 16.99 -1.36
N VAL A 26 12.98 15.96 -1.03
CA VAL A 26 11.81 16.05 -0.14
C VAL A 26 12.20 16.54 1.26
N LEU A 27 13.39 16.18 1.74
CA LEU A 27 13.85 16.57 3.08
C LEU A 27 14.13 18.08 3.19
N GLY A 28 14.44 18.73 2.06
CA GLY A 28 14.66 20.18 1.97
C GLY A 28 13.41 21.00 1.63
N MET A 29 12.26 20.37 1.35
CA MET A 29 11.02 21.07 1.00
C MET A 29 10.53 21.97 2.13
N CYS A 30 10.08 23.18 1.80
CA CYS A 30 9.35 24.02 2.73
C CYS A 30 7.98 23.40 3.06
N ARG A 31 7.25 24.01 4.01
CA ARG A 31 5.96 23.48 4.49
C ARG A 31 4.92 23.34 3.37
N ASP A 32 4.84 24.31 2.49
CA ASP A 32 3.85 24.31 1.42
C ASP A 32 4.20 23.32 0.31
N GLU A 33 5.47 23.22 -0.07
CA GLU A 33 5.94 22.20 -1.02
C GLU A 33 5.70 20.78 -0.50
N LEU A 34 6.00 20.54 0.77
CA LEU A 34 5.75 19.25 1.41
C LEU A 34 4.26 18.91 1.47
N ARG A 35 3.39 19.91 1.69
CA ARG A 35 1.95 19.77 1.64
C ARG A 35 1.48 19.35 0.24
N VAL A 36 1.98 19.97 -0.80
CA VAL A 36 1.68 19.61 -2.20
C VAL A 36 2.18 18.20 -2.50
N PHE A 37 3.40 17.85 -2.11
CA PHE A 37 3.94 16.50 -2.27
C PHE A 37 3.07 15.43 -1.59
N ARG A 38 2.69 15.66 -0.32
CA ARG A 38 1.82 14.73 0.42
C ARG A 38 0.43 14.57 -0.18
N ARG A 39 -0.14 15.62 -0.81
CA ARG A 39 -1.43 15.53 -1.53
C ARG A 39 -1.36 14.62 -2.76
N ARG A 40 -0.18 14.51 -3.37
CA ARG A 40 0.10 13.63 -4.51
C ARG A 40 0.64 12.27 -4.10
N THR A 41 0.68 11.99 -2.81
CA THR A 41 1.15 10.72 -2.24
C THR A 41 0.05 10.08 -1.39
N GLY A 42 -0.41 8.91 -1.81
CA GLY A 42 -1.28 8.06 -0.98
C GLY A 42 -0.46 7.29 0.04
N PHE A 43 -1.00 7.07 1.24
CA PHE A 43 -0.38 6.22 2.24
C PHE A 43 -1.41 5.27 2.84
N VAL A 44 -1.16 3.97 2.69
CA VAL A 44 -1.93 2.90 3.33
C VAL A 44 -1.11 2.38 4.50
N PHE A 45 -1.60 2.60 5.71
CA PHE A 45 -0.95 2.18 6.94
C PHE A 45 -1.27 0.71 7.26
N GLN A 46 -0.43 0.07 8.05
CA GLN A 46 -0.63 -1.28 8.58
C GLN A 46 -1.97 -1.42 9.33
N GLN A 47 -2.32 -0.43 10.14
CA GLN A 47 -3.65 -0.26 10.69
C GLN A 47 -4.40 0.74 9.81
N SER A 48 -5.67 0.51 9.54
CA SER A 48 -6.48 1.34 8.63
C SER A 48 -6.55 2.81 9.05
N ASN A 49 -6.35 3.11 10.34
CA ASN A 49 -6.35 4.47 10.90
C ASN A 49 -7.57 5.31 10.44
N LEU A 50 -8.74 4.68 10.36
CA LEU A 50 -9.98 5.35 10.04
C LEU A 50 -10.50 6.15 11.25
N ILE A 51 -11.08 7.30 10.98
CA ILE A 51 -11.69 8.13 12.01
C ILE A 51 -13.05 7.52 12.38
N GLN A 52 -13.13 6.92 13.56
CA GLN A 52 -14.27 6.13 14.04
C GLN A 52 -15.60 6.92 14.15
N ARG A 53 -15.51 8.25 14.30
CA ARG A 53 -16.67 9.15 14.42
C ARG A 53 -17.26 9.56 13.07
N LEU A 54 -16.53 9.29 11.97
CA LEU A 54 -16.95 9.63 10.61
C LEU A 54 -17.57 8.40 9.93
N SER A 55 -18.45 8.63 8.96
CA SER A 55 -18.90 7.58 8.05
C SER A 55 -17.75 7.15 7.11
N VAL A 56 -17.97 6.05 6.41
CA VAL A 56 -17.08 5.57 5.35
C VAL A 56 -16.80 6.67 4.33
N LEU A 57 -17.87 7.29 3.80
CA LEU A 57 -17.76 8.37 2.82
C LEU A 57 -16.94 9.55 3.36
N HIS A 58 -17.20 10.02 4.58
CA HIS A 58 -16.48 11.15 5.15
C HIS A 58 -15.01 10.83 5.40
N ASN A 59 -14.65 9.59 5.75
CA ASN A 59 -13.25 9.18 5.84
C ASN A 59 -12.52 9.31 4.50
N VAL A 60 -13.18 8.91 3.41
CA VAL A 60 -12.58 8.97 2.06
C VAL A 60 -12.58 10.38 1.49
N MET A 61 -13.58 11.21 1.82
CA MET A 61 -13.61 12.63 1.42
C MET A 61 -12.51 13.48 2.07
N LEU A 62 -12.04 13.08 3.26
CA LEU A 62 -11.17 13.90 4.10
C LEU A 62 -9.94 14.47 3.39
N PRO A 63 -9.16 13.71 2.58
CA PRO A 63 -8.00 14.24 1.87
C PRO A 63 -8.36 15.38 0.90
N GLY A 64 -9.46 15.29 0.16
CA GLY A 64 -9.94 16.33 -0.76
C GLY A 64 -10.38 17.58 -0.01
N VAL A 65 -11.18 17.41 1.06
CA VAL A 65 -11.64 18.53 1.90
C VAL A 65 -10.46 19.26 2.54
N MET A 66 -9.49 18.55 3.09
CA MET A 66 -8.26 19.13 3.65
C MET A 66 -7.37 19.77 2.58
N ALA A 67 -7.54 19.37 1.35
CA ALA A 67 -6.92 19.99 0.19
C ALA A 67 -7.56 21.32 -0.21
N GLY A 68 -8.73 21.65 0.33
CA GLY A 68 -9.52 22.83 -0.01
C GLY A 68 -10.44 22.62 -1.22
N GLU A 69 -10.71 21.37 -1.59
CA GLU A 69 -11.67 21.08 -2.66
C GLU A 69 -13.12 21.38 -2.22
N PRO A 70 -13.98 21.81 -3.14
CA PRO A 70 -15.40 21.95 -2.88
C PRO A 70 -15.98 20.60 -2.39
N MET A 71 -16.89 20.66 -1.41
CA MET A 71 -17.48 19.47 -0.79
C MET A 71 -18.07 18.48 -1.81
N GLU A 72 -18.73 19.00 -2.85
CA GLU A 72 -19.37 18.18 -3.88
C GLU A 72 -18.34 17.48 -4.78
N THR A 73 -17.22 18.15 -5.08
CA THR A 73 -16.08 17.55 -5.80
C THR A 73 -15.44 16.45 -4.98
N ALA A 74 -15.15 16.71 -3.69
CA ALA A 74 -14.58 15.72 -2.78
C ALA A 74 -15.52 14.51 -2.59
N ARG A 75 -16.84 14.76 -2.54
CA ARG A 75 -17.86 13.71 -2.42
C ARG A 75 -17.87 12.80 -3.65
N ARG A 76 -17.90 13.37 -4.85
CA ARG A 76 -17.87 12.59 -6.09
C ARG A 76 -16.60 11.75 -6.19
N ALA A 77 -15.42 12.34 -5.95
CA ALA A 77 -14.16 11.62 -5.97
C ALA A 77 -14.12 10.48 -4.93
N ALA A 78 -14.73 10.69 -3.76
CA ALA A 78 -14.83 9.67 -2.72
C ALA A 78 -15.73 8.49 -3.14
N TYR A 79 -16.86 8.76 -3.82
CA TYR A 79 -17.70 7.68 -4.36
C TYR A 79 -16.97 6.88 -5.44
N GLU A 80 -16.28 7.53 -6.38
CA GLU A 80 -15.46 6.86 -7.40
C GLU A 80 -14.38 5.97 -6.76
N ALA A 81 -13.70 6.48 -5.71
CA ALA A 81 -12.69 5.72 -4.99
C ALA A 81 -13.30 4.53 -4.22
N LEU A 82 -14.47 4.71 -3.59
CA LEU A 82 -15.18 3.62 -2.91
C LEU A 82 -15.68 2.55 -3.89
N GLU A 83 -16.13 2.94 -5.06
CA GLU A 83 -16.54 2.02 -6.12
C GLU A 83 -15.35 1.15 -6.58
N SER A 84 -14.16 1.76 -6.76
CA SER A 84 -12.96 1.05 -7.19
C SER A 84 -12.47 -0.01 -6.19
N VAL A 85 -12.89 0.07 -4.93
CA VAL A 85 -12.57 -0.91 -3.88
C VAL A 85 -13.78 -1.78 -3.47
N GLY A 86 -14.93 -1.63 -4.15
CA GLY A 86 -16.16 -2.39 -3.87
C GLY A 86 -16.87 -2.00 -2.57
N MET A 87 -16.79 -0.72 -2.15
CA MET A 87 -17.36 -0.21 -0.90
C MET A 87 -18.40 0.92 -1.10
N ALA A 88 -18.89 1.13 -2.33
CA ALA A 88 -19.82 2.22 -2.64
C ALA A 88 -21.14 2.12 -1.87
N GLU A 89 -21.69 0.91 -1.73
CA GLU A 89 -22.95 0.66 -1.00
C GLU A 89 -22.83 0.96 0.49
N SER A 90 -21.61 0.81 1.04
CA SER A 90 -21.31 1.07 2.46
C SER A 90 -20.96 2.53 2.75
N ALA A 91 -21.09 3.46 1.78
CA ALA A 91 -20.66 4.86 1.93
C ALA A 91 -21.27 5.58 3.15
N GLY A 92 -22.54 5.30 3.47
CA GLY A 92 -23.25 5.86 4.63
C GLY A 92 -22.97 5.13 5.95
N ALA A 93 -22.33 3.97 5.92
CA ALA A 93 -22.11 3.16 7.11
C ALA A 93 -21.10 3.81 8.08
N HIS A 94 -21.21 3.47 9.35
CA HIS A 94 -20.21 3.84 10.36
C HIS A 94 -19.05 2.85 10.35
N VAL A 95 -17.83 3.37 10.52
CA VAL A 95 -16.59 2.55 10.54
C VAL A 95 -16.63 1.44 11.59
N LYS A 96 -17.28 1.66 12.72
CA LYS A 96 -17.38 0.67 13.82
C LYS A 96 -18.09 -0.62 13.44
N GLY A 97 -18.92 -0.62 12.41
CA GLY A 97 -19.66 -1.79 11.94
C GLY A 97 -18.93 -2.58 10.87
N LEU A 98 -17.76 -2.15 10.43
CA LEU A 98 -17.01 -2.77 9.36
C LEU A 98 -16.11 -3.91 9.86
N SER A 99 -16.00 -4.96 9.05
CA SER A 99 -14.97 -6.00 9.20
C SER A 99 -13.57 -5.44 8.96
N GLY A 100 -12.53 -6.17 9.35
CA GLY A 100 -11.13 -5.78 9.11
C GLY A 100 -10.80 -5.56 7.64
N GLY A 101 -11.30 -6.43 6.76
CA GLY A 101 -11.12 -6.29 5.31
C GLY A 101 -11.83 -5.07 4.72
N GLU A 102 -13.06 -4.78 5.16
CA GLU A 102 -13.80 -3.58 4.75
C GLU A 102 -13.12 -2.31 5.23
N MET A 103 -12.64 -2.27 6.47
CA MET A 103 -11.85 -1.14 6.99
C MET A 103 -10.60 -0.91 6.14
N GLN A 104 -9.93 -1.98 5.72
CA GLN A 104 -8.75 -1.88 4.87
C GLN A 104 -9.09 -1.37 3.47
N ARG A 105 -10.18 -1.84 2.85
CA ARG A 105 -10.69 -1.31 1.57
C ARG A 105 -11.00 0.18 1.65
N VAL A 106 -11.65 0.64 2.72
CA VAL A 106 -11.92 2.07 2.94
C VAL A 106 -10.63 2.87 3.13
N ALA A 107 -9.63 2.34 3.84
CA ALA A 107 -8.32 2.98 3.99
C ALA A 107 -7.58 3.09 2.65
N ILE A 108 -7.70 2.08 1.78
CA ILE A 108 -7.19 2.09 0.41
C ILE A 108 -7.89 3.19 -0.40
N ALA A 109 -9.24 3.23 -0.41
CA ALA A 109 -10.00 4.27 -1.10
C ALA A 109 -9.57 5.67 -0.67
N ARG A 110 -9.41 5.90 0.63
CA ARG A 110 -8.91 7.17 1.17
C ARG A 110 -7.50 7.53 0.68
N ALA A 111 -6.63 6.54 0.50
CA ALA A 111 -5.28 6.78 0.02
C ALA A 111 -5.22 7.15 -1.47
N ILE A 112 -6.17 6.65 -2.28
CA ILE A 112 -6.17 6.84 -3.74
C ILE A 112 -7.13 7.93 -4.23
N VAL A 113 -8.00 8.49 -3.38
CA VAL A 113 -9.05 9.43 -3.75
C VAL A 113 -8.56 10.67 -4.52
N ASN A 114 -7.37 11.17 -4.19
CA ASN A 114 -6.76 12.32 -4.87
C ASN A 114 -5.96 11.94 -6.13
N ARG A 115 -6.12 10.72 -6.66
CA ARG A 115 -5.37 10.19 -7.80
C ARG A 115 -3.86 10.47 -7.66
N PRO A 116 -3.20 9.90 -6.64
CA PRO A 116 -1.81 10.19 -6.32
C PRO A 116 -0.86 9.69 -7.41
N ASP A 117 0.33 10.31 -7.51
CA ASP A 117 1.43 9.82 -8.36
C ASP A 117 2.22 8.68 -7.70
N LEU A 118 2.19 8.63 -6.37
CA LEU A 118 2.89 7.64 -5.54
C LEU A 118 1.94 7.09 -4.48
N VAL A 119 1.89 5.77 -4.33
CA VAL A 119 1.19 5.14 -3.22
C VAL A 119 2.17 4.30 -2.39
N LEU A 120 2.23 4.61 -1.11
CA LEU A 120 3.06 3.91 -0.12
C LEU A 120 2.18 2.94 0.67
N TRP A 121 2.60 1.67 0.73
CA TRP A 121 1.85 0.60 1.38
C TRP A 121 2.70 0.00 2.50
N ASP A 122 2.27 0.15 3.74
CA ASP A 122 2.98 -0.36 4.91
C ASP A 122 2.27 -1.61 5.45
N GLU A 123 2.67 -2.77 4.99
CA GLU A 123 2.13 -4.08 5.37
C GLU A 123 0.59 -4.14 5.34
N PRO A 124 -0.05 -3.90 4.17
CA PRO A 124 -1.50 -3.71 4.07
C PRO A 124 -2.35 -4.92 4.45
N THR A 125 -1.75 -6.09 4.63
CA THR A 125 -2.43 -7.36 4.92
C THR A 125 -2.11 -7.94 6.30
N SER A 126 -1.20 -7.35 7.07
CA SER A 126 -0.66 -7.95 8.30
C SER A 126 -1.68 -8.13 9.44
N ALA A 127 -2.79 -7.39 9.41
CA ALA A 127 -3.85 -7.46 10.42
C ALA A 127 -5.12 -8.19 9.94
N LEU A 128 -5.02 -8.95 8.83
CA LEU A 128 -6.15 -9.60 8.18
C LEU A 128 -6.08 -11.12 8.27
N ASP A 129 -7.25 -11.75 8.25
CA ASP A 129 -7.36 -13.20 8.10
C ASP A 129 -6.83 -13.65 6.74
N PRO A 130 -6.28 -14.88 6.61
CA PRO A 130 -5.68 -15.39 5.37
C PRO A 130 -6.59 -15.31 4.13
N ILE A 131 -7.91 -15.44 4.30
CA ILE A 131 -8.88 -15.34 3.20
C ILE A 131 -8.94 -13.88 2.70
N LEU A 132 -9.03 -12.92 3.61
CA LEU A 132 -9.07 -11.50 3.30
C LEU A 132 -7.74 -10.97 2.74
N VAL A 133 -6.61 -11.62 3.08
CA VAL A 133 -5.29 -11.30 2.50
C VAL A 133 -5.33 -11.43 0.99
N VAL A 134 -5.86 -12.54 0.46
CA VAL A 134 -5.94 -12.79 -0.99
C VAL A 134 -6.76 -11.70 -1.69
N ASP A 135 -7.90 -11.32 -1.10
CA ASP A 135 -8.79 -10.29 -1.66
C ASP A 135 -8.10 -8.92 -1.74
N ILE A 136 -7.40 -8.53 -0.67
CA ILE A 136 -6.69 -7.25 -0.63
C ILE A 136 -5.49 -7.24 -1.59
N LEU A 137 -4.73 -8.33 -1.69
CA LEU A 137 -3.62 -8.42 -2.63
C LEU A 137 -4.11 -8.37 -4.09
N THR A 138 -5.22 -9.03 -4.41
CA THR A 138 -5.86 -8.98 -5.73
C THR A 138 -6.32 -7.55 -6.05
N LEU A 139 -6.90 -6.85 -5.06
CA LEU A 139 -7.28 -5.46 -5.21
C LEU A 139 -6.05 -4.58 -5.50
N ILE A 140 -4.95 -4.75 -4.77
CA ILE A 140 -3.70 -4.00 -4.99
C ILE A 140 -3.15 -4.26 -6.41
N GLU A 141 -3.15 -5.52 -6.87
CA GLU A 141 -2.75 -5.87 -8.24
C GLU A 141 -3.64 -5.19 -9.30
N SER A 142 -4.94 -5.12 -9.08
CA SER A 142 -5.88 -4.40 -9.97
C SER A 142 -5.60 -2.90 -9.99
N LEU A 143 -5.44 -2.29 -8.82
CA LEU A 143 -5.15 -0.86 -8.68
C LEU A 143 -3.79 -0.49 -9.28
N SER A 144 -2.79 -1.37 -9.22
CA SER A 144 -1.47 -1.10 -9.82
C SER A 144 -1.54 -0.92 -11.33
N ARG A 145 -2.49 -1.60 -11.99
CA ARG A 145 -2.70 -1.51 -13.45
C ARG A 145 -3.55 -0.30 -13.85
N SER A 146 -4.50 0.10 -12.99
CA SER A 146 -5.51 1.10 -13.33
C SER A 146 -5.13 2.53 -12.93
N LEU A 147 -4.37 2.73 -11.84
CA LEU A 147 -4.07 4.05 -11.30
C LEU A 147 -2.96 4.80 -12.05
N GLY A 148 -2.08 4.11 -12.77
CA GLY A 148 -0.89 4.71 -13.39
C GLY A 148 0.08 5.35 -12.38
N ALA A 149 -0.05 5.01 -11.09
CA ALA A 149 0.77 5.52 -10.00
C ALA A 149 1.94 4.59 -9.70
N THR A 150 3.07 5.15 -9.28
CA THR A 150 4.15 4.35 -8.70
C THR A 150 3.71 3.78 -7.37
N MET A 151 3.91 2.49 -7.15
CA MET A 151 3.60 1.83 -5.88
C MET A 151 4.86 1.36 -5.18
N LEU A 152 5.02 1.71 -3.91
CA LEU A 152 6.06 1.16 -3.05
C LEU A 152 5.40 0.37 -1.93
N VAL A 153 5.54 -0.95 -1.97
CA VAL A 153 4.85 -1.87 -1.08
C VAL A 153 5.84 -2.54 -0.14
N VAL A 154 5.66 -2.36 1.16
CA VAL A 154 6.31 -3.19 2.18
C VAL A 154 5.38 -4.34 2.49
N THR A 155 5.84 -5.57 2.28
CA THR A 155 5.05 -6.77 2.52
C THR A 155 5.93 -7.95 2.91
N HIS A 156 5.34 -8.95 3.54
CA HIS A 156 5.91 -10.27 3.76
C HIS A 156 5.37 -11.31 2.75
N GLU A 157 4.45 -10.92 1.89
CA GLU A 157 3.80 -11.77 0.89
C GLU A 157 4.69 -11.95 -0.36
N ALA A 158 5.65 -12.88 -0.28
CA ALA A 158 6.62 -13.11 -1.35
C ALA A 158 5.97 -13.56 -2.66
N GLY A 159 4.88 -14.35 -2.60
CA GLY A 159 4.12 -14.77 -3.76
C GLY A 159 3.45 -13.59 -4.50
N PHE A 160 2.92 -12.62 -3.76
CA PHE A 160 2.41 -11.38 -4.33
C PHE A 160 3.54 -10.55 -4.98
N ALA A 161 4.66 -10.35 -4.26
CA ALA A 161 5.79 -9.61 -4.79
C ALA A 161 6.34 -10.22 -6.09
N MET A 162 6.37 -11.55 -6.20
CA MET A 162 6.77 -12.27 -7.41
C MET A 162 5.87 -11.94 -8.62
N ARG A 163 4.55 -11.77 -8.41
CA ARG A 163 3.58 -11.56 -9.50
C ARG A 163 3.39 -10.10 -9.86
N ALA A 164 3.46 -9.21 -8.86
CA ALA A 164 2.99 -7.84 -9.01
C ALA A 164 4.12 -6.79 -9.06
N ALA A 165 5.34 -7.12 -8.62
CA ALA A 165 6.40 -6.14 -8.55
C ALA A 165 7.26 -6.14 -9.82
N ASP A 166 7.66 -4.96 -10.28
CA ASP A 166 8.70 -4.79 -11.30
C ASP A 166 10.11 -4.93 -10.69
N ARG A 167 10.25 -4.55 -9.42
CA ARG A 167 11.52 -4.57 -8.68
C ARG A 167 11.28 -4.95 -7.22
N ILE A 168 12.14 -5.79 -6.68
CA ILE A 168 12.14 -6.19 -5.27
C ILE A 168 13.42 -5.68 -4.61
N VAL A 169 13.28 -5.19 -3.38
CA VAL A 169 14.37 -4.78 -2.50
C VAL A 169 14.26 -5.57 -1.20
N LEU A 170 15.24 -6.43 -0.93
CA LEU A 170 15.33 -7.16 0.33
C LEU A 170 16.11 -6.35 1.36
N VAL A 171 15.46 -6.09 2.50
CA VAL A 171 16.04 -5.32 3.60
C VAL A 171 16.18 -6.21 4.83
N ASP A 172 17.41 -6.37 5.32
CA ASP A 172 17.76 -7.11 6.53
C ASP A 172 18.60 -6.25 7.47
N HIS A 173 18.30 -6.27 8.76
CA HIS A 173 18.98 -5.44 9.78
C HIS A 173 19.22 -3.98 9.37
N GLY A 174 18.21 -3.36 8.72
CA GLY A 174 18.25 -1.95 8.28
C GLY A 174 19.07 -1.69 7.02
N ARG A 175 19.61 -2.72 6.36
CA ARG A 175 20.43 -2.61 5.15
C ARG A 175 19.76 -3.31 3.98
N VAL A 176 19.95 -2.76 2.78
CA VAL A 176 19.60 -3.45 1.53
C VAL A 176 20.62 -4.56 1.32
N VAL A 177 20.15 -5.80 1.28
CA VAL A 177 21.00 -6.99 1.09
C VAL A 177 20.94 -7.55 -0.33
N GLU A 178 19.83 -7.29 -1.03
CA GLU A 178 19.65 -7.68 -2.43
C GLU A 178 18.56 -6.83 -3.06
N GLU A 179 18.68 -6.53 -4.36
CA GLU A 179 17.67 -5.85 -5.14
C GLU A 179 17.68 -6.26 -6.60
N GLY A 180 16.55 -6.21 -7.27
CA GLY A 180 16.43 -6.52 -8.69
C GLY A 180 15.04 -6.95 -9.11
N PRO A 181 14.88 -7.44 -10.35
CA PRO A 181 13.63 -8.04 -10.81
C PRO A 181 13.24 -9.25 -9.97
N PRO A 182 11.94 -9.55 -9.82
CA PRO A 182 11.44 -10.67 -9.00
C PRO A 182 12.09 -12.01 -9.33
N ALA A 183 12.24 -12.34 -10.61
CA ALA A 183 12.86 -13.58 -11.08
C ALA A 183 14.31 -13.72 -10.57
N ARG A 184 15.08 -12.64 -10.53
CA ARG A 184 16.45 -12.67 -10.01
C ARG A 184 16.47 -12.83 -8.49
N VAL A 185 15.69 -12.02 -7.79
CA VAL A 185 15.76 -11.92 -6.32
C VAL A 185 15.09 -13.12 -5.63
N LEU A 186 14.05 -13.70 -6.23
CA LEU A 186 13.26 -14.78 -5.61
C LEU A 186 13.46 -16.16 -6.27
N SER A 187 13.95 -16.23 -7.53
CA SER A 187 14.22 -17.52 -8.18
C SER A 187 15.70 -17.90 -8.21
N CYS A 188 16.61 -16.90 -8.28
CA CYS A 188 18.06 -17.10 -8.29
C CYS A 188 18.75 -16.17 -7.27
N PRO A 189 18.38 -16.23 -5.98
CA PRO A 189 18.85 -15.28 -4.99
C PRO A 189 20.33 -15.43 -4.65
N ALA A 190 21.03 -14.29 -4.54
CA ALA A 190 22.41 -14.21 -4.10
C ALA A 190 22.52 -14.15 -2.57
N SER A 191 21.58 -13.44 -1.90
CA SER A 191 21.60 -13.24 -0.47
C SER A 191 21.05 -14.45 0.32
N VAL A 192 21.44 -14.56 1.60
CA VAL A 192 20.87 -15.56 2.53
C VAL A 192 19.37 -15.33 2.73
N LEU A 193 18.96 -14.08 2.84
CA LEU A 193 17.55 -13.72 3.00
C LEU A 193 16.74 -14.09 1.76
N GLY A 194 17.25 -13.81 0.55
CA GLY A 194 16.63 -14.21 -0.72
C GLY A 194 16.42 -15.71 -0.81
N ARG A 195 17.44 -16.52 -0.46
CA ARG A 195 17.33 -17.99 -0.42
C ARG A 195 16.24 -18.48 0.54
N ARG A 196 16.07 -17.84 1.69
CA ARG A 196 14.98 -18.17 2.62
C ARG A 196 13.61 -17.87 2.01
N TYR A 197 13.43 -16.73 1.36
CA TYR A 197 12.17 -16.40 0.68
C TYR A 197 11.88 -17.35 -0.48
N ALA A 198 12.90 -17.71 -1.30
CA ALA A 198 12.76 -18.69 -2.37
C ALA A 198 12.30 -20.05 -1.83
N ALA A 199 12.86 -20.51 -0.72
CA ALA A 199 12.44 -21.76 -0.06
C ALA A 199 11.00 -21.70 0.44
N CYS A 200 10.55 -20.59 1.03
CA CYS A 200 9.17 -20.40 1.45
C CYS A 200 8.19 -20.46 0.27
N ILE A 201 8.53 -19.84 -0.86
CA ILE A 201 7.69 -19.85 -2.07
C ILE A 201 7.60 -21.27 -2.62
N ALA A 202 8.71 -21.99 -2.70
CA ALA A 202 8.76 -23.37 -3.20
C ALA A 202 7.91 -24.31 -2.30
N TYR A 203 8.02 -24.18 -0.98
CA TYR A 203 7.23 -24.96 -0.02
C TYR A 203 5.72 -24.71 -0.18
N SER A 204 5.32 -23.44 -0.31
CA SER A 204 3.91 -23.07 -0.50
C SER A 204 3.34 -23.62 -1.81
N ALA A 205 4.13 -23.59 -2.90
CA ALA A 205 3.73 -24.11 -4.20
C ALA A 205 3.58 -25.65 -4.18
N GLN A 206 4.45 -26.35 -3.46
CA GLN A 206 4.38 -27.80 -3.32
C GLN A 206 3.16 -28.24 -2.49
N ALA A 207 2.89 -27.58 -1.36
CA ALA A 207 1.72 -27.84 -0.54
C ALA A 207 0.39 -27.61 -1.28
N GLN A 208 0.34 -26.66 -2.20
CA GLN A 208 -0.83 -26.44 -3.06
C GLN A 208 -1.01 -27.56 -4.10
N LYS A 209 0.08 -28.06 -4.69
CA LYS A 209 0.02 -29.19 -5.64
C LYS A 209 -0.43 -30.47 -4.98
N GLU A 210 0.06 -30.79 -3.79
CA GLU A 210 -0.32 -31.97 -3.03
C GLU A 210 -1.81 -31.95 -2.66
N LYS A 211 -2.35 -30.80 -2.26
CA LYS A 211 -3.79 -30.63 -2.00
C LYS A 211 -4.66 -30.75 -3.24
N ALA A 212 -4.14 -30.34 -4.40
CA ALA A 212 -4.88 -30.45 -5.67
C ALA A 212 -4.85 -31.86 -6.27
N CYS A 213 -3.84 -32.68 -5.94
CA CYS A 213 -3.74 -34.07 -6.39
C CYS A 213 -4.32 -35.10 -5.40
N GLY A 214 -4.68 -34.71 -4.21
CA GLY A 214 -5.19 -35.59 -3.14
C GLY A 214 -6.72 -35.59 -3.00
N LEU A 215 -7.45 -35.11 -3.98
CA LEU A 215 -8.88 -35.29 -4.23
C LEU A 215 -9.03 -36.01 -5.56
#